data_7a46f8d48fccc58c81ee8a4c8c1e3513
#
_entry.id   7a46f8d48fccc58c81ee8a4c8c1e3513
#
_cell.length_a   1.000
_cell.length_b   1.000
_cell.length_c   1.000
_cell.angle_alpha   90.00
_cell.angle_beta   90.00
_cell.angle_gamma   90.00
#
_symmetry.space_group_name_H-M   'P 1'
#
loop_
_entity.id
_entity.type
_entity.pdbx_description
1 polymer ?
#
loop_
_entity_poly.entity_id
_entity_poly.type
_entity_poly.pdbx_seq_one_letter_code
_entity_poly.pdbx_strand_id
1 'polypeptide(L)'
;QEVPSNRNSSSNVFSWEQLSSGFPLVHLLQPDYYMVFQFSAPGVPVYQQNLHLDLGPIEVRYEAILAHIETDDLQHLRRMDIVKAQFASECRLQPFDYISSIFIRWECPQGSRRYFIRKMTVLQSDSKGMPSYGIVSIKDVTSMVSAIKPNNVDITFHPDKANLCFELCRRMNAVLPKRNGITAREKDIVRCLCKGMSSKEIASALFISKATVDTHRQNLIHKWGVTNTAALLQRAM
;
A
#
# COMPACT_ATOMS: atom_id res chain seq x y z
N GLN A 1 -27.59 19.51 -22.69
CA GLN A 1 -27.43 20.22 -21.42
C GLN A 1 -26.05 19.92 -20.90
N GLU A 2 -25.17 20.88 -21.01
CA GLU A 2 -23.78 20.83 -20.56
C GLU A 2 -23.76 20.84 -19.03
N VAL A 3 -23.03 19.89 -18.44
CA VAL A 3 -22.70 19.87 -17.02
C VAL A 3 -21.63 20.93 -16.79
N PRO A 4 -21.77 21.87 -15.85
CA PRO A 4 -20.83 22.94 -15.64
C PRO A 4 -19.51 22.38 -15.12
N SER A 5 -18.44 22.52 -15.93
CA SER A 5 -17.06 22.32 -15.53
C SER A 5 -16.72 23.33 -14.43
N ASN A 6 -16.50 22.87 -13.22
CA ASN A 6 -16.04 23.72 -12.11
C ASN A 6 -14.59 24.16 -12.39
N ARG A 7 -14.45 25.25 -13.15
CA ARG A 7 -13.18 25.97 -13.32
C ARG A 7 -12.99 26.87 -12.11
N ASN A 8 -12.25 26.41 -11.12
CA ASN A 8 -11.60 27.31 -10.16
C ASN A 8 -10.10 27.37 -10.46
N SER A 9 -9.78 28.42 -11.19
CA SER A 9 -8.60 29.29 -11.26
C SER A 9 -7.43 28.96 -10.32
N SER A 10 -6.37 28.44 -10.90
CA SER A 10 -5.01 28.97 -11.05
C SER A 10 -4.17 27.91 -11.75
N SER A 11 -3.73 28.27 -12.92
CA SER A 11 -3.08 27.55 -13.97
C SER A 11 -1.74 26.92 -13.58
N ASN A 12 -1.77 25.76 -12.94
CA ASN A 12 -0.68 24.79 -13.05
C ASN A 12 -1.32 23.45 -13.43
N VAL A 13 -1.58 23.28 -14.70
CA VAL A 13 -2.12 22.02 -15.24
C VAL A 13 -0.98 21.01 -15.27
N PHE A 14 -0.95 20.11 -14.30
CA PHE A 14 -0.02 18.98 -14.29
C PHE A 14 -0.48 17.91 -15.30
N SER A 15 -0.30 18.15 -16.61
CA SER A 15 -0.53 17.08 -17.60
C SER A 15 0.60 16.05 -17.55
N TRP A 16 0.30 14.80 -17.93
CA TRP A 16 1.31 13.75 -18.00
C TRP A 16 2.43 14.11 -18.97
N GLU A 17 2.12 14.69 -20.11
CA GLU A 17 3.10 15.14 -21.11
C GLU A 17 4.05 16.19 -20.53
N GLN A 18 3.51 17.16 -19.80
CA GLN A 18 4.32 18.19 -19.14
C GLN A 18 5.20 17.60 -18.03
N LEU A 19 4.65 16.68 -17.22
CA LEU A 19 5.41 16.01 -16.16
C LEU A 19 6.51 15.12 -16.75
N SER A 20 6.19 14.33 -17.78
CA SER A 20 7.15 13.39 -18.38
C SER A 20 8.25 14.08 -19.17
N SER A 21 7.96 15.23 -19.82
CA SER A 21 8.97 16.03 -20.52
C SER A 21 9.85 16.86 -19.59
N GLY A 22 9.27 17.40 -18.51
CA GLY A 22 9.99 18.21 -17.52
C GLY A 22 10.80 17.42 -16.50
N PHE A 23 10.42 16.16 -16.25
CA PHE A 23 11.04 15.30 -15.25
C PHE A 23 11.25 13.89 -15.81
N PRO A 24 12.40 13.60 -16.45
CA PRO A 24 12.68 12.29 -17.04
C PRO A 24 12.44 11.09 -16.09
N LEU A 25 12.65 11.28 -14.79
CA LEU A 25 12.42 10.22 -13.78
C LEU A 25 10.94 9.85 -13.59
N VAL A 26 10.00 10.66 -14.08
CA VAL A 26 8.57 10.33 -14.07
C VAL A 26 8.27 9.07 -14.89
N HIS A 27 9.08 8.77 -15.90
CA HIS A 27 8.97 7.53 -16.66
C HIS A 27 9.13 6.27 -15.79
N LEU A 28 9.85 6.35 -14.66
CA LEU A 28 9.96 5.25 -13.69
C LEU A 28 8.63 4.92 -13.01
N LEU A 29 7.68 5.83 -13.03
CA LEU A 29 6.37 5.62 -12.42
C LEU A 29 5.47 4.76 -13.30
N GLN A 30 5.55 4.89 -14.64
CA GLN A 30 4.76 4.18 -15.65
C GLN A 30 3.28 3.97 -15.23
N PRO A 31 2.54 5.04 -14.90
CA PRO A 31 1.22 4.90 -14.30
C PRO A 31 0.14 4.54 -15.33
N ASP A 32 -0.89 3.86 -14.85
CA ASP A 32 -2.20 3.80 -15.53
C ASP A 32 -3.12 4.92 -15.03
N TYR A 33 -2.85 5.40 -13.82
CA TYR A 33 -3.50 6.52 -13.16
C TYR A 33 -2.49 7.28 -12.31
N TYR A 34 -2.65 8.61 -12.20
CA TYR A 34 -1.87 9.40 -11.25
C TYR A 34 -2.68 10.54 -10.63
N MET A 35 -2.23 10.97 -9.46
CA MET A 35 -2.70 12.19 -8.81
C MET A 35 -1.53 13.01 -8.28
N VAL A 36 -1.72 14.33 -8.23
CA VAL A 36 -0.84 15.28 -7.57
C VAL A 36 -1.53 15.77 -6.29
N PHE A 37 -0.78 15.88 -5.21
CA PHE A 37 -1.26 16.36 -3.91
C PHE A 37 -0.28 17.37 -3.31
N GLN A 38 -0.76 18.21 -2.37
CA GLN A 38 0.09 19.07 -1.57
C GLN A 38 0.58 18.33 -0.32
N PHE A 39 1.84 18.54 0.08
CA PHE A 39 2.37 17.94 1.31
C PHE A 39 1.68 18.44 2.58
N SER A 40 1.03 19.61 2.56
CA SER A 40 0.18 20.13 3.63
C SER A 40 -1.13 19.36 3.79
N ALA A 41 -1.59 18.64 2.74
CA ALA A 41 -2.82 17.85 2.74
C ALA A 41 -2.60 16.52 1.97
N PRO A 42 -1.74 15.62 2.47
CA PRO A 42 -1.43 14.37 1.79
C PRO A 42 -2.66 13.48 1.68
N GLY A 43 -2.89 12.93 0.50
CA GLY A 43 -4.05 12.09 0.20
C GLY A 43 -5.26 12.83 -0.36
N VAL A 44 -5.21 14.18 -0.42
CA VAL A 44 -6.22 14.99 -1.10
C VAL A 44 -5.69 15.40 -2.48
N PRO A 45 -6.32 14.94 -3.58
CA PRO A 45 -5.88 15.31 -4.91
C PRO A 45 -6.10 16.81 -5.18
N VAL A 46 -5.08 17.51 -5.66
CA VAL A 46 -5.23 18.81 -6.31
C VAL A 46 -5.38 18.68 -7.81
N TYR A 47 -4.90 17.56 -8.34
CA TYR A 47 -5.09 17.15 -9.74
C TYR A 47 -5.04 15.63 -9.83
N GLN A 48 -5.82 15.04 -10.70
CA GLN A 48 -5.80 13.59 -10.96
C GLN A 48 -6.15 13.31 -12.43
N GLN A 49 -5.54 12.27 -12.98
CA GLN A 49 -5.78 11.83 -14.35
C GLN A 49 -5.70 10.32 -14.46
N ASN A 50 -6.68 9.75 -15.15
CA ASN A 50 -6.65 8.38 -15.61
C ASN A 50 -6.04 8.33 -17.00
N LEU A 51 -5.03 7.49 -17.19
CA LEU A 51 -4.40 7.24 -18.48
C LEU A 51 -4.92 5.93 -19.10
N HIS A 52 -4.87 4.84 -18.35
CA HIS A 52 -5.18 3.50 -18.84
C HIS A 52 -5.87 2.59 -17.82
N LEU A 53 -6.14 3.08 -16.61
CA LEU A 53 -6.76 2.24 -15.57
C LEU A 53 -8.26 2.06 -15.90
N ASP A 54 -8.68 0.82 -16.08
CA ASP A 54 -10.07 0.44 -16.26
C ASP A 54 -10.58 -0.30 -15.02
N LEU A 55 -11.55 0.28 -14.34
CA LEU A 55 -12.22 -0.31 -13.18
C LEU A 55 -13.65 -0.78 -13.50
N GLY A 56 -13.98 -0.94 -14.78
CA GLY A 56 -15.32 -1.28 -15.24
C GLY A 56 -16.28 -0.08 -15.09
N PRO A 57 -17.47 -0.28 -14.50
CA PRO A 57 -18.49 0.78 -14.41
C PRO A 57 -18.16 1.86 -13.37
N ILE A 58 -17.03 1.76 -12.68
CA ILE A 58 -16.63 2.70 -11.62
C ILE A 58 -15.84 3.85 -12.24
N GLU A 59 -16.27 5.08 -11.96
CA GLU A 59 -15.49 6.26 -12.33
C GLU A 59 -14.12 6.21 -11.66
N VAL A 60 -13.04 6.31 -12.46
CA VAL A 60 -11.66 6.17 -11.95
C VAL A 60 -11.24 7.49 -11.33
N ARG A 61 -11.49 7.61 -10.02
CA ARG A 61 -10.97 8.68 -9.16
C ARG A 61 -10.22 8.06 -7.98
N TYR A 62 -9.33 8.82 -7.37
CA TYR A 62 -8.53 8.33 -6.25
C TYR A 62 -9.39 7.84 -5.08
N GLU A 63 -10.44 8.57 -4.75
CA GLU A 63 -11.40 8.21 -3.70
C GLU A 63 -12.10 6.88 -3.98
N ALA A 64 -12.47 6.64 -5.24
CA ALA A 64 -13.10 5.39 -5.66
C ALA A 64 -12.12 4.21 -5.56
N ILE A 65 -10.84 4.44 -5.89
CA ILE A 65 -9.79 3.43 -5.70
C ILE A 65 -9.63 3.11 -4.21
N LEU A 66 -9.60 4.12 -3.34
CA LEU A 66 -9.45 3.92 -1.90
C LEU A 66 -10.65 3.23 -1.26
N ALA A 67 -11.87 3.47 -1.76
CA ALA A 67 -13.10 2.92 -1.19
C ALA A 67 -13.19 1.40 -1.23
N HIS A 68 -12.44 0.74 -2.12
CA HIS A 68 -12.45 -0.72 -2.28
C HIS A 68 -11.21 -1.40 -1.68
N ILE A 69 -10.35 -0.64 -1.01
CA ILE A 69 -9.24 -1.20 -0.22
C ILE A 69 -9.79 -1.66 1.14
N GLU A 70 -9.37 -2.82 1.62
CA GLU A 70 -9.72 -3.28 2.96
C GLU A 70 -9.41 -2.21 4.02
N THR A 71 -10.32 -2.03 4.98
CA THR A 71 -10.25 -0.94 5.97
C THR A 71 -8.92 -0.88 6.69
N ASP A 72 -8.37 -2.04 7.09
CA ASP A 72 -7.08 -2.09 7.78
C ASP A 72 -5.93 -1.66 6.85
N ASP A 73 -5.91 -2.14 5.60
CA ASP A 73 -4.90 -1.77 4.62
C ASP A 73 -4.99 -0.27 4.27
N LEU A 74 -6.20 0.28 4.18
CA LEU A 74 -6.42 1.71 3.95
C LEU A 74 -5.92 2.58 5.11
N GLN A 75 -6.19 2.17 6.36
CA GLN A 75 -5.67 2.89 7.53
C GLN A 75 -4.14 2.85 7.57
N HIS A 76 -3.53 1.73 7.21
CA HIS A 76 -2.08 1.60 7.13
C HIS A 76 -1.50 2.49 6.04
N LEU A 77 -2.10 2.49 4.86
CA LEU A 77 -1.71 3.34 3.74
C LEU A 77 -1.70 4.82 4.16
N ARG A 78 -2.78 5.29 4.78
CA ARG A 78 -2.90 6.68 5.25
C ARG A 78 -1.83 7.04 6.29
N ARG A 79 -1.57 6.15 7.27
CA ARG A 79 -0.51 6.37 8.26
C ARG A 79 0.88 6.44 7.62
N MET A 80 1.16 5.55 6.68
CA MET A 80 2.41 5.57 5.94
C MET A 80 2.58 6.84 5.11
N ASP A 81 1.52 7.33 4.49
CA ASP A 81 1.57 8.57 3.70
C ASP A 81 1.88 9.79 4.56
N ILE A 82 1.30 9.87 5.76
CA ILE A 82 1.62 10.92 6.73
C ILE A 82 3.10 10.87 7.14
N VAL A 83 3.60 9.67 7.49
CA VAL A 83 5.01 9.49 7.87
C VAL A 83 5.95 9.89 6.73
N LYS A 84 5.64 9.48 5.49
CA LYS A 84 6.43 9.84 4.32
C LYS A 84 6.43 11.34 4.05
N ALA A 85 5.27 12.00 4.17
CA ALA A 85 5.16 13.44 3.99
C ALA A 85 5.96 14.20 5.06
N GLN A 86 5.84 13.82 6.33
CA GLN A 86 6.62 14.41 7.41
C GLN A 86 8.13 14.22 7.20
N PHE A 87 8.54 12.99 6.88
CA PHE A 87 9.93 12.67 6.63
C PHE A 87 10.51 13.46 5.45
N ALA A 88 9.75 13.56 4.35
CA ALA A 88 10.17 14.33 3.19
C ALA A 88 10.38 15.81 3.55
N SER A 89 9.52 16.38 4.39
CA SER A 89 9.65 17.77 4.86
C SER A 89 10.83 17.94 5.82
N GLU A 90 10.98 17.05 6.81
CA GLU A 90 12.08 17.12 7.78
C GLU A 90 13.47 16.99 7.12
N CYS A 91 13.58 16.08 6.16
CA CYS A 91 14.82 15.82 5.42
C CYS A 91 15.00 16.73 4.20
N ARG A 92 14.06 17.64 3.93
CA ARG A 92 14.03 18.52 2.75
C ARG A 92 14.29 17.76 1.46
N LEU A 93 13.55 16.64 1.28
CA LEU A 93 13.71 15.81 0.10
C LEU A 93 13.31 16.58 -1.15
N GLN A 94 14.16 16.51 -2.14
CA GLN A 94 13.97 17.15 -3.44
C GLN A 94 13.15 16.23 -4.37
N PRO A 95 12.67 16.75 -5.50
CA PRO A 95 11.98 15.93 -6.48
C PRO A 95 12.76 14.66 -6.83
N PHE A 96 12.08 13.52 -6.71
CA PHE A 96 12.62 12.18 -7.01
C PHE A 96 13.80 11.70 -6.15
N ASP A 97 14.13 12.36 -5.05
CA ASP A 97 15.12 11.85 -4.08
C ASP A 97 14.74 10.46 -3.57
N TYR A 98 13.45 10.12 -3.54
CA TYR A 98 12.96 8.78 -3.22
C TYR A 98 11.71 8.40 -4.01
N ILE A 99 11.50 7.12 -4.17
CA ILE A 99 10.24 6.53 -4.65
C ILE A 99 9.83 5.43 -3.67
N SER A 100 8.66 5.54 -3.10
CA SER A 100 8.06 4.46 -2.31
C SER A 100 7.05 3.70 -3.14
N SER A 101 7.13 2.37 -3.15
CA SER A 101 6.19 1.49 -3.84
C SER A 101 5.44 0.63 -2.83
N ILE A 102 4.12 0.58 -2.93
CA ILE A 102 3.25 -0.21 -2.08
C ILE A 102 2.36 -1.06 -2.96
N PHE A 103 2.26 -2.33 -2.62
CA PHE A 103 1.34 -3.25 -3.25
C PHE A 103 -0.04 -3.15 -2.59
N ILE A 104 -1.08 -2.92 -3.38
CA ILE A 104 -2.47 -2.74 -2.92
C ILE A 104 -3.32 -3.86 -3.49
N ARG A 105 -4.10 -4.52 -2.62
CA ARG A 105 -5.17 -5.43 -2.99
C ARG A 105 -6.49 -4.66 -3.06
N TRP A 106 -7.17 -4.79 -4.17
CA TRP A 106 -8.41 -4.12 -4.44
C TRP A 106 -9.52 -5.14 -4.72
N GLU A 107 -10.64 -5.03 -4.03
CA GLU A 107 -11.79 -5.91 -4.20
C GLU A 107 -12.81 -5.26 -5.12
N CYS A 108 -13.05 -5.89 -6.27
CA CYS A 108 -14.12 -5.45 -7.17
C CYS A 108 -15.50 -5.69 -6.53
N PRO A 109 -16.50 -4.84 -6.82
CA PRO A 109 -17.87 -5.08 -6.38
C PRO A 109 -18.45 -6.44 -6.80
N GLN A 110 -17.91 -7.04 -7.86
CA GLN A 110 -18.29 -8.35 -8.38
C GLN A 110 -17.51 -9.53 -7.76
N GLY A 111 -16.70 -9.28 -6.72
CA GLY A 111 -15.96 -10.32 -5.98
C GLY A 111 -14.65 -10.73 -6.62
N SER A 112 -14.24 -10.16 -7.76
CA SER A 112 -12.89 -10.39 -8.32
C SER A 112 -11.88 -9.50 -7.61
N ARG A 113 -10.63 -9.99 -7.49
CA ARG A 113 -9.53 -9.21 -6.90
C ARG A 113 -8.64 -8.66 -8.00
N ARG A 114 -8.27 -7.38 -7.85
CA ARG A 114 -7.24 -6.73 -8.65
C ARG A 114 -6.09 -6.31 -7.77
N TYR A 115 -4.95 -6.08 -8.38
CA TYR A 115 -3.71 -5.79 -7.67
C TYR A 115 -3.04 -4.59 -8.30
N PHE A 116 -2.67 -3.62 -7.46
CA PHE A 116 -2.03 -2.40 -7.92
C PHE A 116 -0.69 -2.19 -7.24
N ILE A 117 0.25 -1.62 -7.96
CA ILE A 117 1.43 -0.98 -7.38
C ILE A 117 1.15 0.51 -7.32
N ARG A 118 1.17 1.07 -6.11
CA ARG A 118 1.08 2.49 -5.86
C ARG A 118 2.45 3.03 -5.52
N LYS A 119 2.94 3.98 -6.32
CA LYS A 119 4.21 4.67 -6.08
C LYS A 119 3.92 6.10 -5.62
N MET A 120 4.80 6.65 -4.77
CA MET A 120 4.74 8.02 -4.28
C MET A 120 6.14 8.62 -4.21
N THR A 121 6.28 9.89 -4.63
CA THR A 121 7.52 10.66 -4.52
C THR A 121 7.23 12.15 -4.39
N VAL A 122 8.27 12.95 -4.07
CA VAL A 122 8.23 14.40 -4.19
C VAL A 122 8.24 14.78 -5.66
N LEU A 123 7.32 15.65 -6.07
CA LEU A 123 7.24 16.18 -7.43
C LEU A 123 7.87 17.56 -7.54
N GLN A 124 7.66 18.41 -6.53
CA GLN A 124 8.14 19.78 -6.54
C GLN A 124 8.47 20.24 -5.12
N SER A 125 9.51 21.06 -4.99
CA SER A 125 9.87 21.78 -3.77
C SER A 125 9.65 23.28 -3.96
N ASP A 126 9.41 24.00 -2.85
CA ASP A 126 9.29 25.47 -2.85
C ASP A 126 10.67 26.14 -2.94
N SER A 127 10.67 27.49 -2.96
CA SER A 127 11.90 28.29 -3.02
C SER A 127 12.83 28.13 -1.80
N LYS A 128 12.33 27.54 -0.71
CA LYS A 128 13.11 27.22 0.50
C LYS A 128 13.61 25.77 0.52
N GLY A 129 13.36 25.01 -0.57
CA GLY A 129 13.71 23.60 -0.70
C GLY A 129 12.80 22.68 0.12
N MET A 130 11.61 23.14 0.54
CA MET A 130 10.63 22.30 1.23
C MET A 130 9.72 21.61 0.22
N PRO A 131 9.43 20.31 0.36
CA PRO A 131 8.48 19.62 -0.49
C PRO A 131 7.12 20.32 -0.50
N SER A 132 6.67 20.73 -1.66
CA SER A 132 5.38 21.44 -1.85
C SER A 132 4.34 20.54 -2.48
N TYR A 133 4.71 19.81 -3.55
CA TYR A 133 3.84 18.86 -4.22
C TYR A 133 4.44 17.47 -4.28
N GLY A 134 3.60 16.46 -4.12
CA GLY A 134 3.92 15.06 -4.36
C GLY A 134 3.07 14.48 -5.47
N ILE A 135 3.55 13.40 -6.08
CA ILE A 135 2.82 12.61 -7.04
C ILE A 135 2.61 11.20 -6.49
N VAL A 136 1.38 10.71 -6.64
CA VAL A 136 1.03 9.30 -6.49
C VAL A 136 0.71 8.75 -7.87
N SER A 137 1.27 7.61 -8.20
CA SER A 137 0.95 6.85 -9.40
C SER A 137 0.44 5.47 -9.04
N ILE A 138 -0.47 4.94 -9.86
CA ILE A 138 -1.06 3.61 -9.69
C ILE A 138 -0.91 2.86 -11.00
N LYS A 139 -0.44 1.63 -10.91
CA LYS A 139 -0.28 0.68 -12.01
C LYS A 139 -1.03 -0.60 -11.70
N ASP A 140 -1.88 -1.04 -12.62
CA ASP A 140 -2.49 -2.37 -12.53
C ASP A 140 -1.44 -3.45 -12.84
N VAL A 141 -1.29 -4.37 -11.91
CA VAL A 141 -0.37 -5.50 -12.02
C VAL A 141 -1.07 -6.84 -11.82
N THR A 142 -2.38 -6.86 -12.00
CA THR A 142 -3.22 -8.06 -11.79
C THR A 142 -2.72 -9.25 -12.61
N SER A 143 -2.31 -9.03 -13.84
CA SER A 143 -1.75 -10.07 -14.72
C SER A 143 -0.38 -10.61 -14.26
N MET A 144 0.31 -9.88 -13.37
CA MET A 144 1.67 -10.20 -12.92
C MET A 144 1.71 -10.81 -11.50
N VAL A 145 0.56 -11.05 -10.88
CA VAL A 145 0.44 -11.42 -9.45
C VAL A 145 1.20 -12.69 -9.07
N SER A 146 1.35 -13.65 -9.99
CA SER A 146 2.13 -14.87 -9.73
C SER A 146 3.62 -14.59 -9.44
N ALA A 147 4.15 -13.45 -9.88
CA ALA A 147 5.54 -13.05 -9.71
C ALA A 147 5.75 -12.07 -8.53
N ILE A 148 4.69 -11.48 -8.00
CA ILE A 148 4.77 -10.42 -6.98
C ILE A 148 4.39 -10.99 -5.61
N LYS A 149 5.27 -10.83 -4.62
CA LYS A 149 4.92 -11.13 -3.22
C LYS A 149 4.03 -10.01 -2.68
N PRO A 150 2.75 -10.28 -2.31
CA PRO A 150 1.89 -9.29 -1.72
C PRO A 150 2.49 -8.82 -0.38
N ASN A 151 2.32 -7.54 -0.08
CA ASN A 151 2.72 -6.87 1.17
C ASN A 151 4.16 -6.34 1.26
N ASN A 152 4.87 -6.18 0.16
CA ASN A 152 6.15 -5.48 0.17
C ASN A 152 5.92 -3.97 0.01
N VAL A 153 6.40 -3.22 0.99
CA VAL A 153 6.73 -1.81 0.81
C VAL A 153 8.17 -1.80 0.34
N ASP A 154 8.39 -1.27 -0.85
CA ASP A 154 9.72 -1.04 -1.38
C ASP A 154 10.00 0.47 -1.41
N ILE A 155 11.18 0.86 -0.97
CA ILE A 155 11.61 2.25 -0.94
C ILE A 155 12.98 2.35 -1.59
N THR A 156 13.02 3.07 -2.68
CA THR A 156 14.25 3.37 -3.40
C THR A 156 14.60 4.84 -3.19
N PHE A 157 15.82 5.12 -2.77
CA PHE A 157 16.37 6.47 -2.68
C PHE A 157 17.37 6.71 -3.79
N HIS A 158 17.52 7.98 -4.18
CA HIS A 158 18.66 8.41 -4.97
C HIS A 158 19.95 8.02 -4.22
N PRO A 159 21.03 7.58 -4.91
CA PRO A 159 22.25 7.11 -4.25
C PRO A 159 22.80 8.06 -3.18
N ASP A 160 22.77 9.36 -3.42
CA ASP A 160 23.24 10.39 -2.48
C ASP A 160 22.42 10.49 -1.18
N LYS A 161 21.21 9.90 -1.17
CA LYS A 161 20.27 9.89 -0.05
C LYS A 161 20.02 8.49 0.52
N ALA A 162 20.78 7.49 0.06
CA ALA A 162 20.60 6.08 0.47
C ALA A 162 20.67 5.87 1.99
N ASN A 163 21.43 6.69 2.70
CA ASN A 163 21.53 6.68 4.17
C ASN A 163 20.19 6.96 4.86
N LEU A 164 19.24 7.64 4.19
CA LEU A 164 17.93 7.97 4.74
C LEU A 164 16.94 6.79 4.65
N CYS A 165 17.23 5.79 3.82
CA CYS A 165 16.34 4.65 3.59
C CYS A 165 16.04 3.90 4.90
N PHE A 166 17.05 3.61 5.70
CA PHE A 166 16.89 2.88 6.97
C PHE A 166 15.99 3.64 7.94
N GLU A 167 16.15 4.94 8.08
CA GLU A 167 15.38 5.76 9.00
C GLU A 167 13.91 5.86 8.56
N LEU A 168 13.64 6.05 7.26
CA LEU A 168 12.27 6.04 6.76
C LEU A 168 11.60 4.67 6.96
N CYS A 169 12.30 3.57 6.64
CA CYS A 169 11.80 2.21 6.88
C CYS A 169 11.50 1.98 8.37
N ARG A 170 12.35 2.44 9.27
CA ARG A 170 12.15 2.35 10.72
C ARG A 170 10.88 3.08 11.16
N ARG A 171 10.67 4.33 10.69
CA ARG A 171 9.47 5.13 11.01
C ARG A 171 8.21 4.50 10.44
N MET A 172 8.24 4.01 9.21
CA MET A 172 7.11 3.32 8.60
C MET A 172 6.75 2.05 9.36
N ASN A 173 7.74 1.24 9.76
CA ASN A 173 7.51 0.03 10.54
C ASN A 173 6.95 0.32 11.95
N ALA A 174 7.21 1.50 12.51
CA ALA A 174 6.68 1.90 13.80
C ALA A 174 5.16 2.20 13.75
N VAL A 175 4.66 2.68 12.61
CA VAL A 175 3.23 3.00 12.43
C VAL A 175 2.43 1.87 11.77
N LEU A 176 3.14 0.94 11.12
CA LEU A 176 2.51 -0.30 10.72
C LEU A 176 2.18 -1.08 12.00
N PRO A 177 0.97 -1.61 12.16
CA PRO A 177 0.74 -2.56 13.20
C PRO A 177 1.81 -3.63 13.00
N LYS A 178 2.42 -4.04 14.08
CA LYS A 178 3.19 -5.28 14.04
C LYS A 178 2.23 -6.29 13.41
N ARG A 179 2.38 -6.50 12.10
CA ARG A 179 1.62 -7.57 11.47
C ARG A 179 2.00 -8.79 12.29
N ASN A 180 1.07 -9.21 13.11
CA ASN A 180 1.09 -10.53 13.67
C ASN A 180 0.91 -11.50 12.49
N GLY A 181 1.82 -11.36 11.51
CA GLY A 181 1.83 -12.14 10.30
C GLY A 181 1.89 -13.59 10.73
N ILE A 182 0.94 -14.38 10.25
CA ILE A 182 0.97 -15.81 10.46
C ILE A 182 2.27 -16.30 9.84
N THR A 183 3.14 -16.83 10.67
CA THR A 183 4.39 -17.47 10.21
C THR A 183 4.05 -18.64 9.28
N ALA A 184 5.01 -19.08 8.46
CA ALA A 184 4.81 -20.26 7.61
C ALA A 184 4.31 -21.45 8.45
N ARG A 185 4.87 -21.65 9.65
CA ARG A 185 4.47 -22.70 10.57
C ARG A 185 3.05 -22.54 11.09
N GLU A 186 2.65 -21.35 11.43
CA GLU A 186 1.29 -21.05 11.86
C GLU A 186 0.28 -21.24 10.72
N LYS A 187 0.66 -20.95 9.45
CA LYS A 187 -0.18 -21.25 8.28
C LYS A 187 -0.40 -22.75 8.11
N ASP A 188 0.63 -23.58 8.33
CA ASP A 188 0.49 -25.03 8.26
C ASP A 188 -0.46 -25.53 9.34
N ILE A 189 -0.36 -24.99 10.55
CA ILE A 189 -1.26 -25.32 11.64
C ILE A 189 -2.70 -24.91 11.35
N VAL A 190 -2.94 -23.69 10.82
CA VAL A 190 -4.27 -23.25 10.41
C VAL A 190 -4.85 -24.19 9.34
N ARG A 191 -4.06 -24.59 8.33
CA ARG A 191 -4.51 -25.55 7.30
C ARG A 191 -4.92 -26.90 7.90
N CYS A 192 -4.18 -27.39 8.88
CA CYS A 192 -4.52 -28.63 9.58
C CYS A 192 -5.78 -28.49 10.43
N LEU A 193 -5.92 -27.34 11.13
CA LEU A 193 -7.13 -27.05 11.90
C LEU A 193 -8.37 -26.95 11.02
N CYS A 194 -8.27 -26.34 9.83
CA CYS A 194 -9.37 -26.29 8.84
C CYS A 194 -9.76 -27.67 8.32
N LYS A 195 -8.86 -28.65 8.39
CA LYS A 195 -9.15 -30.07 8.09
C LYS A 195 -9.74 -30.83 9.30
N GLY A 196 -10.00 -30.16 10.41
CA GLY A 196 -10.56 -30.77 11.62
C GLY A 196 -9.55 -31.54 12.48
N MET A 197 -8.24 -31.41 12.22
CA MET A 197 -7.21 -32.16 12.96
C MET A 197 -7.07 -31.65 14.40
N SER A 198 -6.94 -32.56 15.33
CA SER A 198 -6.59 -32.31 16.74
C SER A 198 -5.12 -31.88 16.89
N SER A 199 -4.77 -31.23 18.01
CA SER A 199 -3.37 -30.86 18.28
C SER A 199 -2.40 -32.07 18.25
N LYS A 200 -2.87 -33.27 18.59
CA LYS A 200 -2.06 -34.49 18.56
C LYS A 200 -1.78 -34.94 17.12
N GLU A 201 -2.80 -34.90 16.25
CA GLU A 201 -2.65 -35.24 14.84
C GLU A 201 -1.80 -34.20 14.10
N ILE A 202 -1.98 -32.91 14.39
CA ILE A 202 -1.15 -31.83 13.86
C ILE A 202 0.31 -32.03 14.28
N ALA A 203 0.56 -32.37 15.53
CA ALA A 203 1.91 -32.63 16.06
C ALA A 203 2.60 -33.74 15.27
N SER A 204 1.89 -34.86 15.03
CA SER A 204 2.38 -35.97 14.23
C SER A 204 2.61 -35.57 12.77
N ALA A 205 1.65 -34.89 12.14
CA ALA A 205 1.73 -34.49 10.74
C ALA A 205 2.84 -33.48 10.44
N LEU A 206 3.14 -32.63 11.42
CA LEU A 206 4.13 -31.58 11.27
C LEU A 206 5.47 -31.89 11.96
N PHE A 207 5.65 -33.08 12.53
CA PHE A 207 6.86 -33.52 13.20
C PHE A 207 7.31 -32.57 14.34
N ILE A 208 6.37 -32.13 15.21
CA ILE A 208 6.62 -31.29 16.38
C ILE A 208 5.89 -31.83 17.60
N SER A 209 6.21 -31.30 18.79
CA SER A 209 5.49 -31.67 20.01
C SER A 209 4.05 -31.13 20.04
N LYS A 210 3.13 -31.80 20.71
CA LYS A 210 1.78 -31.29 20.98
C LYS A 210 1.83 -29.92 21.67
N ALA A 211 2.75 -29.76 22.66
CA ALA A 211 2.93 -28.49 23.35
C ALA A 211 3.30 -27.34 22.38
N THR A 212 4.15 -27.61 21.39
CA THR A 212 4.51 -26.64 20.35
C THR A 212 3.28 -26.25 19.51
N VAL A 213 2.43 -27.21 19.14
CA VAL A 213 1.16 -26.92 18.43
C VAL A 213 0.25 -26.06 19.28
N ASP A 214 0.08 -26.39 20.55
CA ASP A 214 -0.78 -25.65 21.46
C ASP A 214 -0.27 -24.20 21.66
N THR A 215 1.06 -24.00 21.74
CA THR A 215 1.68 -22.67 21.77
C THR A 215 1.37 -21.87 20.50
N HIS A 216 1.52 -22.49 19.31
CA HIS A 216 1.18 -21.81 18.05
C HIS A 216 -0.31 -21.46 17.97
N ARG A 217 -1.21 -22.33 18.45
CA ARG A 217 -2.65 -22.05 18.52
C ARG A 217 -2.97 -20.84 19.42
N GLN A 218 -2.36 -20.77 20.61
CA GLN A 218 -2.48 -19.62 21.50
C GLN A 218 -1.98 -18.34 20.83
N ASN A 219 -0.83 -18.40 20.18
CA ASN A 219 -0.28 -17.25 19.44
C ASN A 219 -1.21 -16.81 18.30
N LEU A 220 -1.83 -17.73 17.58
CA LEU A 220 -2.79 -17.44 16.52
C LEU A 220 -4.06 -16.77 17.07
N ILE A 221 -4.62 -17.29 18.18
CA ILE A 221 -5.77 -16.71 18.88
C ILE A 221 -5.45 -15.26 19.28
N HIS A 222 -4.28 -15.04 19.91
CA HIS A 222 -3.84 -13.69 20.30
C HIS A 222 -3.60 -12.78 19.08
N LYS A 223 -2.91 -13.28 18.06
CA LYS A 223 -2.61 -12.52 16.84
C LYS A 223 -3.86 -12.08 16.08
N TRP A 224 -4.89 -12.90 16.08
CA TRP A 224 -6.13 -12.59 15.37
C TRP A 224 -7.19 -11.92 16.26
N GLY A 225 -6.89 -11.71 17.54
CA GLY A 225 -7.80 -11.07 18.47
C GLY A 225 -9.11 -11.84 18.64
N VAL A 226 -9.06 -13.17 18.54
CA VAL A 226 -10.22 -14.06 18.72
C VAL A 226 -10.15 -14.76 20.08
N THR A 227 -11.28 -15.26 20.57
CA THR A 227 -11.39 -15.81 21.91
C THR A 227 -11.07 -17.30 22.00
N ASN A 228 -11.19 -18.04 20.90
CA ASN A 228 -11.01 -19.48 20.86
C ASN A 228 -10.72 -20.02 19.45
N THR A 229 -10.42 -21.31 19.35
CA THR A 229 -10.13 -21.98 18.07
C THR A 229 -11.31 -21.99 17.11
N ALA A 230 -12.55 -22.06 17.59
CA ALA A 230 -13.72 -22.01 16.70
C ALA A 230 -13.83 -20.66 15.99
N ALA A 231 -13.67 -19.56 16.74
CA ALA A 231 -13.61 -18.22 16.18
C ALA A 231 -12.39 -18.02 15.25
N LEU A 232 -11.25 -18.66 15.56
CA LEU A 232 -10.07 -18.66 14.68
C LEU A 232 -10.38 -19.33 13.33
N LEU A 233 -11.06 -20.48 13.34
CA LEU A 233 -11.44 -21.20 12.13
C LEU A 233 -12.46 -20.41 11.30
N GLN A 234 -13.44 -19.81 11.94
CA GLN A 234 -14.44 -18.98 11.28
C GLN A 234 -13.82 -17.78 10.54
N ARG A 235 -12.73 -17.22 11.09
CA ARG A 235 -11.98 -16.14 10.48
C ARG A 235 -11.00 -16.61 9.40
N ALA A 236 -10.64 -17.89 9.40
CA ALA A 236 -9.68 -18.49 8.45
C ALA A 236 -10.35 -19.02 7.17
N MET A 237 -11.65 -19.23 7.19
CA MET A 237 -12.49 -19.64 6.06
C MET A 237 -12.98 -18.42 5.27
#